data_26cd9c5e8d71ca40e9f39b84427be907
#
_entry.id   26cd9c5e8d71ca40e9f39b84427be907
#
_cell.length_a   1.000
_cell.length_b   1.000
_cell.length_c   1.000
_cell.angle_alpha   90.00
_cell.angle_beta   90.00
_cell.angle_gamma   90.00
#
_symmetry.space_group_name_H-M   'P 1'
#
loop_
_entity.id
_entity.type
_entity.pdbx_description
1 polymer ?
#
loop_
_entity_poly.entity_id
_entity_poly.type
_entity_poly.pdbx_seq_one_letter_code
_entity_poly.pdbx_strand_id
1 'polypeptide(L)'
;MNKLKYLGMGLLLMAATTFTGCNEEDDLNPNSIFSEETTEKNEFDLWLLENYVKPYNISFQYRYFDKETDQNYNVIPADFEKSKAIAKLVQFLWLDVYNDLMDGDKTFIKTYTPRVIQLIGSYQYNSQGSIVMGTAEQGMKVMLYGINDIDLDVPYANVDDPYRSQFEKPFDLNANYFHTMHHEFCHVLTQTKDYPKDFQTISAGAYHSTDWVNVTDKQAAKEGFVSGYASGEYNEDFAETFSTYVTLSPAGWQKIIDQAGEEGAAIINQKLEAVREYFSSTWNIDLDELRSIIIRRSTEVENIDLRTLN
;
A
#
# COMPACT_ATOMS: atom_id res chain seq x y z
N MET A 1 19.21 -52.51 49.51
CA MET A 1 19.55 -52.59 48.08
C MET A 1 18.36 -52.85 47.14
N ASN A 2 17.17 -53.24 47.62
CA ASN A 2 16.05 -53.62 46.74
C ASN A 2 15.10 -52.48 46.34
N LYS A 3 15.08 -51.35 47.07
CA LYS A 3 14.15 -50.25 46.76
C LYS A 3 14.57 -49.42 45.50
N LEU A 4 15.88 -49.35 45.23
CA LEU A 4 16.40 -48.61 44.05
C LEU A 4 16.15 -49.35 42.74
N LYS A 5 16.08 -50.70 42.76
CA LYS A 5 15.79 -51.53 41.56
C LYS A 5 14.32 -51.38 41.10
N TYR A 6 13.39 -51.25 42.06
CA TYR A 6 11.98 -51.03 41.70
C TYR A 6 11.66 -49.62 41.27
N LEU A 7 12.43 -48.61 41.75
CA LEU A 7 12.31 -47.24 41.27
C LEU A 7 12.78 -47.09 39.83
N GLY A 8 13.90 -47.77 39.45
CA GLY A 8 14.41 -47.77 38.07
C GLY A 8 13.46 -48.51 37.11
N MET A 9 12.83 -49.61 37.53
CA MET A 9 11.85 -50.33 36.70
C MET A 9 10.54 -49.55 36.49
N GLY A 10 10.09 -48.81 37.54
CA GLY A 10 8.91 -47.94 37.44
C GLY A 10 9.13 -46.75 36.48
N LEU A 11 10.33 -46.15 36.47
CA LEU A 11 10.69 -45.08 35.55
C LEU A 11 10.84 -45.55 34.08
N LEU A 12 11.33 -46.79 33.89
CA LEU A 12 11.41 -47.38 32.52
C LEU A 12 10.02 -47.74 31.99
N LEU A 13 9.08 -48.18 32.83
CA LEU A 13 7.70 -48.43 32.38
C LEU A 13 6.95 -47.13 32.07
N MET A 14 7.17 -46.03 32.79
CA MET A 14 6.58 -44.73 32.48
C MET A 14 7.15 -44.10 31.18
N ALA A 15 8.42 -44.34 30.89
CA ALA A 15 9.01 -43.86 29.64
C ALA A 15 8.52 -44.61 28.38
N ALA A 16 8.07 -45.89 28.55
CA ALA A 16 7.57 -46.70 27.44
C ALA A 16 6.12 -46.36 27.03
N THR A 17 5.35 -45.71 27.92
CA THR A 17 3.94 -45.35 27.63
C THR A 17 3.76 -43.99 26.96
N THR A 18 4.83 -43.17 26.81
CA THR A 18 4.76 -41.86 26.18
C THR A 18 5.00 -41.89 24.68
N PHE A 19 5.26 -43.03 24.06
CA PHE A 19 5.51 -43.18 22.62
C PHE A 19 4.37 -43.86 21.81
N THR A 20 3.21 -44.10 22.47
CA THR A 20 2.02 -44.51 21.70
C THR A 20 1.14 -43.28 21.42
N GLY A 21 1.72 -42.25 20.85
CA GLY A 21 1.00 -41.12 20.27
C GLY A 21 0.78 -41.34 18.80
N CYS A 22 -0.47 -41.55 18.43
CA CYS A 22 -1.05 -41.35 17.09
C CYS A 22 -0.23 -41.90 15.93
N ASN A 23 -0.38 -43.21 15.64
CA ASN A 23 0.04 -43.80 14.40
C ASN A 23 -1.17 -44.42 13.66
N GLU A 24 -2.33 -43.81 13.81
CA GLU A 24 -3.48 -43.99 12.93
C GLU A 24 -3.81 -42.60 12.36
N GLU A 25 -2.95 -42.11 11.44
CA GLU A 25 -3.44 -41.18 10.44
C GLU A 25 -4.33 -42.04 9.54
N ASP A 26 -5.65 -41.88 9.66
CA ASP A 26 -6.58 -42.32 8.66
C ASP A 26 -6.05 -41.86 7.31
N ASP A 27 -5.95 -42.77 6.32
CA ASP A 27 -5.55 -42.43 4.96
C ASP A 27 -6.39 -41.23 4.53
N LEU A 28 -5.73 -40.07 4.32
CA LEU A 28 -6.39 -38.87 3.86
C LEU A 28 -7.20 -39.20 2.62
N ASN A 29 -8.48 -38.92 2.64
CA ASN A 29 -9.35 -39.10 1.51
C ASN A 29 -8.70 -38.44 0.28
N PRO A 30 -8.31 -39.18 -0.77
CA PRO A 30 -7.66 -38.61 -1.95
C PRO A 30 -8.57 -37.60 -2.68
N ASN A 31 -9.86 -37.61 -2.38
CA ASN A 31 -10.78 -36.61 -2.86
C ASN A 31 -10.89 -35.51 -1.82
N SER A 32 -10.38 -34.33 -2.11
CA SER A 32 -10.58 -33.13 -1.29
C SER A 32 -12.08 -32.93 -1.04
N ILE A 33 -12.48 -32.72 0.23
CA ILE A 33 -13.85 -32.30 0.56
C ILE A 33 -14.12 -30.86 0.09
N PHE A 34 -13.08 -30.11 -0.24
CA PHE A 34 -13.20 -28.84 -0.94
C PHE A 34 -13.28 -29.16 -2.42
N SER A 35 -14.46 -29.01 -3.01
CA SER A 35 -14.57 -28.96 -4.47
C SER A 35 -13.59 -27.88 -4.95
N GLU A 36 -12.65 -28.23 -5.81
CA GLU A 36 -12.02 -27.25 -6.65
C GLU A 36 -13.18 -26.66 -7.48
N GLU A 37 -13.77 -25.58 -7.01
CA GLU A 37 -14.57 -24.75 -7.88
C GLU A 37 -13.60 -24.22 -8.92
N THR A 38 -13.49 -24.94 -10.00
CA THR A 38 -12.90 -24.47 -11.25
C THR A 38 -13.87 -23.43 -11.80
N THR A 39 -13.85 -22.25 -11.19
CA THR A 39 -14.48 -21.08 -11.80
C THR A 39 -13.78 -20.91 -13.15
N GLU A 40 -14.53 -21.10 -14.24
CA GLU A 40 -14.00 -20.88 -15.57
C GLU A 40 -13.35 -19.48 -15.59
N LYS A 41 -12.04 -19.44 -15.91
CA LYS A 41 -11.30 -18.19 -15.98
C LYS A 41 -11.82 -17.40 -17.15
N ASN A 42 -12.28 -16.19 -16.88
CA ASN A 42 -12.62 -15.23 -17.94
C ASN A 42 -11.36 -14.57 -18.52
N GLU A 43 -11.53 -13.76 -19.55
CA GLU A 43 -10.44 -13.05 -20.20
C GLU A 43 -9.63 -12.18 -19.23
N PHE A 44 -10.29 -11.51 -18.28
CA PHE A 44 -9.61 -10.69 -17.27
C PHE A 44 -8.81 -11.53 -16.28
N ASP A 45 -9.29 -12.70 -15.85
CA ASP A 45 -8.51 -13.63 -15.03
C ASP A 45 -7.22 -14.09 -15.73
N LEU A 46 -7.30 -14.33 -17.04
CA LEU A 46 -6.13 -14.69 -17.84
C LEU A 46 -5.16 -13.51 -17.98
N TRP A 47 -5.69 -12.32 -18.21
CA TRP A 47 -4.89 -11.11 -18.27
C TRP A 47 -4.17 -10.82 -16.94
N LEU A 48 -4.86 -10.97 -15.80
CA LEU A 48 -4.26 -10.83 -14.47
C LEU A 48 -3.17 -11.88 -14.21
N LEU A 49 -3.36 -13.11 -14.69
CA LEU A 49 -2.34 -14.15 -14.58
C LEU A 49 -1.04 -13.74 -15.28
N GLU A 50 -1.13 -13.17 -16.51
CA GLU A 50 0.03 -12.77 -17.30
C GLU A 50 0.69 -11.48 -16.79
N ASN A 51 -0.10 -10.52 -16.31
CA ASN A 51 0.39 -9.18 -15.99
C ASN A 51 0.66 -8.95 -14.50
N TYR A 52 0.09 -9.76 -13.60
CA TYR A 52 0.24 -9.60 -12.16
C TYR A 52 0.84 -10.82 -11.46
N VAL A 53 0.27 -12.00 -11.70
CA VAL A 53 0.68 -13.20 -10.97
C VAL A 53 2.06 -13.66 -11.41
N LYS A 54 2.27 -13.91 -12.71
CA LYS A 54 3.55 -14.41 -13.24
C LYS A 54 4.72 -13.44 -13.01
N PRO A 55 4.60 -12.14 -13.36
CA PRO A 55 5.73 -11.21 -13.24
C PRO A 55 6.00 -10.79 -11.79
N TYR A 56 4.97 -10.60 -10.95
CA TYR A 56 5.10 -9.95 -9.64
C TYR A 56 4.66 -10.81 -8.47
N ASN A 57 4.01 -11.95 -8.70
CA ASN A 57 3.39 -12.78 -7.66
C ASN A 57 2.33 -12.01 -6.84
N ILE A 58 1.56 -11.15 -7.53
CA ILE A 58 0.46 -10.39 -6.93
C ILE A 58 -0.87 -11.07 -7.26
N SER A 59 -1.68 -11.33 -6.24
CA SER A 59 -3.09 -11.70 -6.36
C SER A 59 -3.94 -10.44 -6.46
N PHE A 60 -4.44 -10.13 -7.65
CA PHE A 60 -5.33 -9.00 -7.87
C PHE A 60 -6.78 -9.46 -7.73
N GLN A 61 -7.45 -9.09 -6.62
CA GLN A 61 -8.77 -9.58 -6.24
C GLN A 61 -9.83 -8.53 -6.59
N TYR A 62 -10.48 -8.70 -7.71
CA TYR A 62 -11.57 -7.82 -8.16
C TYR A 62 -12.95 -8.36 -7.80
N ARG A 63 -13.08 -9.67 -7.52
CA ARG A 63 -14.33 -10.26 -7.00
C ARG A 63 -14.45 -9.96 -5.53
N TYR A 64 -15.63 -9.58 -5.11
CA TYR A 64 -15.91 -9.31 -3.71
C TYR A 64 -15.90 -10.58 -2.87
N PHE A 65 -15.15 -10.57 -1.78
CA PHE A 65 -15.11 -11.63 -0.78
C PHE A 65 -15.49 -11.05 0.57
N ASP A 66 -16.69 -11.34 1.02
CA ASP A 66 -17.25 -10.81 2.28
C ASP A 66 -16.35 -11.09 3.51
N LYS A 67 -15.70 -12.24 3.54
CA LYS A 67 -14.81 -12.65 4.64
C LYS A 67 -13.51 -11.83 4.72
N GLU A 68 -13.15 -11.13 3.66
CA GLU A 68 -11.90 -10.37 3.54
C GLU A 68 -12.10 -8.87 3.73
N THR A 69 -13.34 -8.43 3.99
CA THR A 69 -13.69 -7.05 4.31
C THR A 69 -13.97 -6.92 5.79
N ASP A 70 -13.71 -5.73 6.34
CA ASP A 70 -14.07 -5.44 7.72
C ASP A 70 -15.61 -5.45 7.87
N GLN A 71 -16.13 -6.38 8.65
CA GLN A 71 -17.56 -6.60 8.84
C GLN A 71 -18.27 -5.45 9.59
N ASN A 72 -17.51 -4.49 10.12
CA ASN A 72 -18.09 -3.28 10.71
C ASN A 72 -18.62 -2.29 9.67
N TYR A 73 -18.32 -2.50 8.38
CA TYR A 73 -18.65 -1.59 7.30
C TYR A 73 -19.46 -2.29 6.21
N ASN A 74 -20.48 -1.57 5.71
CA ASN A 74 -21.24 -2.00 4.54
C ASN A 74 -20.58 -1.43 3.28
N VAL A 75 -19.92 -2.29 2.52
CA VAL A 75 -19.28 -1.93 1.25
C VAL A 75 -19.90 -2.72 0.10
N ILE A 76 -19.74 -2.24 -1.12
CA ILE A 76 -20.29 -2.89 -2.32
C ILE A 76 -19.17 -3.41 -3.24
N PRO A 77 -19.45 -4.44 -4.06
CA PRO A 77 -18.50 -4.94 -5.04
C PRO A 77 -18.04 -3.87 -6.04
N ALA A 78 -16.79 -4.00 -6.50
CA ALA A 78 -16.29 -3.20 -7.59
C ALA A 78 -16.97 -3.58 -8.92
N ASP A 79 -17.28 -2.58 -9.74
CA ASP A 79 -17.75 -2.77 -11.11
C ASP A 79 -16.68 -3.48 -11.95
N PHE A 80 -17.11 -4.38 -12.83
CA PHE A 80 -16.18 -5.22 -13.60
C PHE A 80 -15.32 -4.43 -14.59
N GLU A 81 -15.92 -3.48 -15.32
CA GLU A 81 -15.18 -2.67 -16.29
C GLU A 81 -14.20 -1.72 -15.59
N LYS A 82 -14.62 -1.14 -14.46
CA LYS A 82 -13.76 -0.30 -13.63
C LYS A 82 -12.66 -1.11 -12.94
N SER A 83 -12.91 -2.38 -12.63
CA SER A 83 -11.88 -3.29 -12.12
C SER A 83 -10.78 -3.57 -13.15
N LYS A 84 -11.13 -3.72 -14.43
CA LYS A 84 -10.14 -3.81 -15.52
C LYS A 84 -9.33 -2.52 -15.65
N ALA A 85 -10.01 -1.39 -15.60
CA ALA A 85 -9.39 -0.09 -15.73
C ALA A 85 -8.38 0.18 -14.59
N ILE A 86 -8.76 -0.03 -13.33
CA ILE A 86 -7.82 0.19 -12.22
C ILE A 86 -6.66 -0.81 -12.25
N ALA A 87 -6.84 -2.03 -12.73
CA ALA A 87 -5.72 -2.96 -12.91
C ALA A 87 -4.71 -2.42 -13.93
N LYS A 88 -5.14 -1.89 -15.07
CA LYS A 88 -4.25 -1.23 -16.04
C LYS A 88 -3.57 0.01 -15.45
N LEU A 89 -4.32 0.83 -14.71
CA LEU A 89 -3.79 2.02 -14.06
C LEU A 89 -2.75 1.69 -12.99
N VAL A 90 -2.98 0.69 -12.15
CA VAL A 90 -2.00 0.22 -11.15
C VAL A 90 -0.73 -0.29 -11.82
N GLN A 91 -0.86 -1.02 -12.92
CA GLN A 91 0.31 -1.45 -13.68
C GLN A 91 1.08 -0.23 -14.18
N PHE A 92 0.43 0.71 -14.86
CA PHE A 92 1.05 1.84 -15.52
C PHE A 92 1.60 2.90 -14.55
N LEU A 93 0.81 3.29 -13.54
CA LEU A 93 1.14 4.39 -12.63
C LEU A 93 1.91 3.96 -11.37
N TRP A 94 2.07 2.65 -11.17
CA TRP A 94 2.77 2.17 -9.98
C TRP A 94 3.80 1.07 -10.31
N LEU A 95 3.41 -0.11 -10.82
CA LEU A 95 4.36 -1.21 -11.05
C LEU A 95 5.43 -0.85 -12.08
N ASP A 96 5.02 -0.28 -13.20
CA ASP A 96 5.94 0.08 -14.28
C ASP A 96 6.80 1.30 -13.95
N VAL A 97 6.39 2.13 -13.00
CA VAL A 97 7.23 3.22 -12.47
C VAL A 97 8.52 2.66 -11.88
N TYR A 98 8.41 1.66 -11.00
CA TYR A 98 9.58 1.05 -10.38
C TYR A 98 10.33 0.11 -11.35
N ASN A 99 9.67 -0.46 -12.35
CA ASN A 99 10.35 -1.19 -13.41
C ASN A 99 11.22 -0.24 -14.26
N ASP A 100 10.71 0.94 -14.62
CA ASP A 100 11.47 1.96 -15.34
C ASP A 100 12.66 2.45 -14.51
N LEU A 101 12.43 2.72 -13.22
CA LEU A 101 13.47 3.17 -12.28
C LEU A 101 14.61 2.14 -12.13
N MET A 102 14.33 0.86 -12.28
CA MET A 102 15.29 -0.25 -12.18
C MET A 102 15.74 -0.78 -13.56
N ASP A 103 15.71 0.05 -14.61
CA ASP A 103 16.14 -0.31 -15.98
C ASP A 103 15.46 -1.58 -16.52
N GLY A 104 14.21 -1.82 -16.13
CA GLY A 104 13.42 -2.99 -16.52
C GLY A 104 13.61 -4.23 -15.62
N ASP A 105 14.45 -4.17 -14.60
CA ASP A 105 14.55 -5.26 -13.61
C ASP A 105 13.35 -5.25 -12.65
N LYS A 106 12.52 -6.27 -12.77
CA LYS A 106 11.33 -6.46 -11.95
C LYS A 106 11.61 -7.04 -10.55
N THR A 107 12.87 -7.36 -10.25
CA THR A 107 13.24 -8.05 -9.00
C THR A 107 12.89 -7.20 -7.77
N PHE A 108 13.13 -5.89 -7.83
CA PHE A 108 12.84 -4.98 -6.74
C PHE A 108 11.33 -4.98 -6.41
N ILE A 109 10.49 -4.64 -7.38
CA ILE A 109 9.04 -4.56 -7.15
C ILE A 109 8.45 -5.94 -6.82
N LYS A 110 8.93 -7.01 -7.48
CA LYS A 110 8.51 -8.38 -7.18
C LYS A 110 8.83 -8.80 -5.74
N THR A 111 9.91 -8.29 -5.16
CA THR A 111 10.35 -8.64 -3.80
C THR A 111 9.53 -7.91 -2.74
N TYR A 112 9.30 -6.61 -2.93
CA TYR A 112 8.78 -5.72 -1.89
C TYR A 112 7.31 -5.31 -2.06
N THR A 113 6.69 -5.57 -3.22
CA THR A 113 5.28 -5.24 -3.42
C THR A 113 4.34 -6.07 -2.54
N PRO A 114 3.20 -5.53 -2.12
CA PRO A 114 2.14 -6.28 -1.48
C PRO A 114 1.71 -7.51 -2.30
N ARG A 115 1.37 -8.59 -1.63
CA ARG A 115 1.00 -9.85 -2.31
C ARG A 115 -0.45 -9.87 -2.78
N VAL A 116 -1.27 -9.02 -2.21
CA VAL A 116 -2.70 -8.93 -2.51
C VAL A 116 -3.09 -7.48 -2.76
N ILE A 117 -3.78 -7.23 -3.85
CA ILE A 117 -4.49 -5.98 -4.11
C ILE A 117 -5.97 -6.35 -4.22
N GLN A 118 -6.79 -5.80 -3.32
CA GLN A 118 -8.23 -6.07 -3.28
C GLN A 118 -9.02 -4.81 -3.62
N LEU A 119 -10.03 -4.97 -4.48
CA LEU A 119 -10.88 -3.88 -4.92
C LEU A 119 -12.21 -3.87 -4.16
N ILE A 120 -12.64 -2.67 -3.76
CA ILE A 120 -13.92 -2.39 -3.13
C ILE A 120 -14.61 -1.27 -3.92
N GLY A 121 -15.87 -1.50 -4.29
CA GLY A 121 -16.61 -0.59 -5.17
C GLY A 121 -16.97 0.75 -4.52
N SER A 122 -17.31 0.74 -3.22
CA SER A 122 -17.65 1.94 -2.46
C SER A 122 -16.51 2.42 -1.58
N TYR A 123 -16.64 3.64 -1.06
CA TYR A 123 -15.80 4.09 0.05
C TYR A 123 -16.16 3.38 1.35
N GLN A 124 -15.20 3.36 2.25
CA GLN A 124 -15.36 2.96 3.64
C GLN A 124 -15.20 4.22 4.50
N TYR A 125 -16.08 4.40 5.48
CA TYR A 125 -16.02 5.53 6.39
C TYR A 125 -15.64 5.03 7.78
N ASN A 126 -14.63 5.65 8.40
CA ASN A 126 -14.29 5.36 9.78
C ASN A 126 -15.36 5.90 10.75
N SER A 127 -15.23 5.59 12.03
CA SER A 127 -16.18 6.02 13.07
C SER A 127 -16.27 7.55 13.24
N GLN A 128 -15.31 8.30 12.68
CA GLN A 128 -15.27 9.76 12.70
C GLN A 128 -15.85 10.38 11.42
N GLY A 129 -16.30 9.54 10.48
CA GLY A 129 -16.86 9.98 9.19
C GLY A 129 -15.81 10.34 8.14
N SER A 130 -14.53 10.10 8.41
CA SER A 130 -13.48 10.24 7.40
C SER A 130 -13.45 9.04 6.48
N ILE A 131 -13.14 9.29 5.20
CA ILE A 131 -12.97 8.25 4.20
C ILE A 131 -11.65 7.50 4.43
N VAL A 132 -11.74 6.19 4.38
CA VAL A 132 -10.57 5.31 4.29
C VAL A 132 -10.25 5.12 2.80
N MET A 133 -9.12 5.64 2.35
CA MET A 133 -8.71 5.62 0.92
C MET A 133 -8.06 4.30 0.53
N GLY A 134 -7.27 3.76 1.42
CA GLY A 134 -6.61 2.47 1.31
C GLY A 134 -6.18 2.00 2.70
N THR A 135 -5.99 0.72 2.84
CA THR A 135 -5.41 0.13 4.05
C THR A 135 -4.37 -0.88 3.61
N ALA A 136 -3.17 -0.81 4.18
CA ALA A 136 -2.20 -1.88 4.06
C ALA A 136 -2.21 -2.71 5.35
N GLU A 137 -2.60 -3.97 5.22
CA GLU A 137 -2.51 -4.92 6.32
C GLU A 137 -1.08 -5.48 6.39
N GLN A 138 -0.28 -4.93 7.28
CA GLN A 138 1.12 -5.36 7.54
C GLN A 138 1.99 -5.44 6.27
N GLY A 139 1.78 -4.55 5.30
CA GLY A 139 2.51 -4.53 4.04
C GLY A 139 2.20 -5.69 3.07
N MET A 140 1.29 -6.60 3.44
CA MET A 140 1.00 -7.80 2.64
C MET A 140 -0.20 -7.62 1.70
N LYS A 141 -1.15 -6.78 2.06
CA LYS A 141 -2.42 -6.57 1.34
C LYS A 141 -2.75 -5.08 1.28
N VAL A 142 -3.07 -4.60 0.09
CA VAL A 142 -3.61 -3.25 -0.14
C VAL A 142 -5.06 -3.36 -0.59
N MET A 143 -5.94 -2.61 0.05
CA MET A 143 -7.34 -2.49 -0.33
C MET A 143 -7.56 -1.12 -0.99
N LEU A 144 -8.15 -1.11 -2.19
CA LEU A 144 -8.50 0.10 -2.92
C LEU A 144 -10.01 0.29 -2.91
N TYR A 145 -10.45 1.39 -2.34
CA TYR A 145 -11.87 1.72 -2.17
C TYR A 145 -12.35 2.70 -3.24
N GLY A 146 -13.68 2.83 -3.39
CA GLY A 146 -14.29 3.80 -4.30
C GLY A 146 -14.07 3.50 -5.79
N ILE A 147 -13.80 2.24 -6.15
CA ILE A 147 -13.53 1.84 -7.55
C ILE A 147 -14.67 2.24 -8.49
N ASN A 148 -15.92 2.26 -7.98
CA ASN A 148 -17.09 2.59 -8.80
C ASN A 148 -17.19 4.08 -9.17
N ASP A 149 -16.33 4.94 -8.62
CA ASP A 149 -16.29 6.36 -8.95
C ASP A 149 -15.27 6.71 -10.04
N ILE A 150 -14.44 5.75 -10.47
CA ILE A 150 -13.48 5.95 -11.57
C ILE A 150 -14.23 6.38 -12.84
N ASP A 151 -13.74 7.43 -13.48
CA ASP A 151 -14.19 7.88 -14.79
C ASP A 151 -13.35 7.21 -15.87
N LEU A 152 -13.98 6.39 -16.71
CA LEU A 152 -13.32 5.66 -17.78
C LEU A 152 -13.08 6.52 -19.05
N ASP A 153 -13.74 7.67 -19.14
CA ASP A 153 -13.67 8.54 -20.31
C ASP A 153 -12.70 9.72 -20.09
N VAL A 154 -12.45 10.07 -18.82
CA VAL A 154 -11.58 11.16 -18.44
C VAL A 154 -10.61 10.70 -17.33
N PRO A 155 -9.66 9.79 -17.64
CA PRO A 155 -8.64 9.42 -16.67
C PRO A 155 -7.76 10.64 -16.37
N TYR A 156 -7.63 10.97 -15.10
CA TYR A 156 -6.93 12.17 -14.64
C TYR A 156 -6.12 11.89 -13.38
N ALA A 157 -4.88 12.31 -13.36
CA ALA A 157 -4.02 12.28 -12.18
C ALA A 157 -3.45 13.68 -11.93
N ASN A 158 -3.88 14.31 -10.86
CA ASN A 158 -3.42 15.65 -10.48
C ASN A 158 -1.99 15.57 -9.92
N VAL A 159 -1.13 16.43 -10.44
CA VAL A 159 0.27 16.54 -9.99
C VAL A 159 0.64 17.95 -9.53
N ASP A 160 -0.24 18.93 -9.74
CA ASP A 160 0.10 20.35 -9.57
C ASP A 160 -0.62 21.03 -8.41
N ASP A 161 -1.69 20.46 -7.87
CA ASP A 161 -2.45 21.07 -6.79
C ASP A 161 -2.57 20.17 -5.55
N PRO A 162 -1.69 20.35 -4.54
CA PRO A 162 -1.71 19.54 -3.32
C PRO A 162 -2.95 19.75 -2.45
N TYR A 163 -3.72 20.80 -2.72
CA TYR A 163 -4.91 21.17 -1.93
C TYR A 163 -6.22 20.90 -2.66
N ARG A 164 -6.16 20.20 -3.80
CA ARG A 164 -7.34 19.79 -4.55
C ARG A 164 -8.18 18.82 -3.73
N SER A 165 -9.49 19.06 -3.67
CA SER A 165 -10.40 18.11 -3.02
C SER A 165 -10.48 16.80 -3.83
N GLN A 166 -10.41 15.67 -3.15
CA GLN A 166 -10.59 14.34 -3.75
C GLN A 166 -11.96 14.14 -4.43
N PHE A 167 -12.97 14.94 -4.05
CA PHE A 167 -14.32 14.90 -4.63
C PHE A 167 -14.49 15.83 -5.83
N GLU A 168 -13.49 16.64 -6.14
CA GLU A 168 -13.52 17.55 -7.27
C GLU A 168 -13.43 16.80 -8.59
N LYS A 169 -14.15 17.25 -9.61
CA LYS A 169 -14.10 16.64 -10.95
C LYS A 169 -13.08 17.37 -11.84
N PRO A 170 -12.39 16.65 -12.73
CA PRO A 170 -12.46 15.20 -12.96
C PRO A 170 -11.96 14.40 -11.77
N PHE A 171 -12.38 13.12 -11.67
CA PHE A 171 -11.95 12.20 -10.60
C PHE A 171 -10.43 12.03 -10.61
N ASP A 172 -9.80 12.33 -9.48
CA ASP A 172 -8.34 12.36 -9.37
C ASP A 172 -7.78 11.01 -8.93
N LEU A 173 -7.10 10.32 -9.85
CA LEU A 173 -6.49 9.02 -9.61
C LEU A 173 -5.33 9.11 -8.60
N ASN A 174 -4.59 10.22 -8.59
CA ASN A 174 -3.50 10.40 -7.65
C ASN A 174 -4.04 10.55 -6.22
N ALA A 175 -4.95 11.48 -5.98
CA ALA A 175 -5.54 11.70 -4.67
C ALA A 175 -6.30 10.48 -4.13
N ASN A 176 -6.92 9.67 -5.00
CA ASN A 176 -7.74 8.52 -4.58
C ASN A 176 -6.96 7.20 -4.48
N TYR A 177 -5.82 7.05 -5.19
CA TYR A 177 -5.11 5.76 -5.21
C TYR A 177 -3.58 5.89 -5.13
N PHE A 178 -2.94 6.64 -6.05
CA PHE A 178 -1.50 6.47 -6.26
C PHE A 178 -0.67 7.13 -5.18
N HIS A 179 -1.10 8.26 -4.62
CA HIS A 179 -0.48 8.83 -3.43
C HIS A 179 -0.46 7.80 -2.29
N THR A 180 -1.62 7.22 -1.96
CA THR A 180 -1.74 6.18 -0.93
C THR A 180 -0.91 4.94 -1.26
N MET A 181 -0.89 4.48 -2.51
CA MET A 181 -0.08 3.31 -2.89
C MET A 181 1.42 3.55 -2.71
N HIS A 182 1.92 4.74 -3.03
CA HIS A 182 3.32 5.10 -2.75
C HIS A 182 3.58 5.24 -1.25
N HIS A 183 2.65 5.81 -0.49
CA HIS A 183 2.70 5.92 0.96
C HIS A 183 2.83 4.54 1.62
N GLU A 184 1.93 3.62 1.32
CA GLU A 184 1.94 2.26 1.85
C GLU A 184 3.19 1.48 1.43
N PHE A 185 3.65 1.70 0.21
CA PHE A 185 4.89 1.08 -0.25
C PHE A 185 6.11 1.63 0.50
N CYS A 186 6.11 2.89 0.89
CA CYS A 186 7.13 3.45 1.77
C CYS A 186 7.13 2.72 3.12
N HIS A 187 5.98 2.44 3.72
CA HIS A 187 5.91 1.64 4.94
C HIS A 187 6.48 0.23 4.78
N VAL A 188 6.19 -0.45 3.66
CA VAL A 188 6.81 -1.76 3.37
C VAL A 188 8.34 -1.67 3.35
N LEU A 189 8.88 -0.65 2.69
CA LEU A 189 10.33 -0.45 2.58
C LEU A 189 10.96 -0.11 3.93
N THR A 190 10.35 0.79 4.70
CA THR A 190 10.87 1.21 6.02
C THR A 190 10.75 0.11 7.08
N GLN A 191 9.72 -0.75 7.01
CA GLN A 191 9.58 -1.94 7.86
C GLN A 191 10.59 -3.03 7.49
N THR A 192 11.05 -3.08 6.25
CA THR A 192 12.07 -4.04 5.80
C THR A 192 13.48 -3.61 6.19
N LYS A 193 13.76 -2.31 6.08
CA LYS A 193 15.02 -1.68 6.53
C LYS A 193 14.67 -0.34 7.16
N ASP A 194 14.88 -0.22 8.46
CA ASP A 194 14.54 0.98 9.22
C ASP A 194 15.26 2.24 8.67
N TYR A 195 14.58 3.38 8.69
CA TYR A 195 15.17 4.67 8.43
C TYR A 195 15.86 5.25 9.67
N PRO A 196 16.81 6.21 9.51
CA PRO A 196 17.54 6.80 10.63
C PRO A 196 16.61 7.46 11.66
N LYS A 197 16.86 7.19 12.94
CA LYS A 197 16.05 7.72 14.06
C LYS A 197 16.09 9.25 14.19
N ASP A 198 17.08 9.89 13.58
CA ASP A 198 17.23 11.35 13.59
C ASP A 198 16.01 12.05 12.95
N PHE A 199 15.38 11.42 11.96
CA PHE A 199 14.10 11.93 11.39
C PHE A 199 13.04 12.16 12.47
N GLN A 200 12.90 11.20 13.41
CA GLN A 200 11.89 11.26 14.47
C GLN A 200 12.09 12.46 15.41
N THR A 201 13.29 13.04 15.43
CA THR A 201 13.63 14.17 16.29
C THR A 201 13.34 15.53 15.65
N ILE A 202 13.18 15.60 14.32
CA ILE A 202 13.01 16.88 13.59
C ILE A 202 11.76 17.61 14.07
N SER A 203 10.63 16.90 14.22
CA SER A 203 9.36 17.45 14.72
C SER A 203 8.96 16.90 16.09
N ALA A 204 9.92 16.43 16.89
CA ALA A 204 9.63 15.90 18.22
C ALA A 204 8.88 16.92 19.09
N GLY A 205 7.71 16.51 19.61
CA GLY A 205 6.84 17.36 20.42
C GLY A 205 5.85 18.24 19.64
N ALA A 206 5.90 18.21 18.29
CA ALA A 206 4.96 18.92 17.43
C ALA A 206 3.87 18.00 16.81
N TYR A 207 3.95 16.70 17.02
CA TYR A 207 2.93 15.76 16.51
C TYR A 207 1.60 15.89 17.25
N HIS A 208 0.50 15.93 16.49
CA HIS A 208 -0.86 16.08 17.01
C HIS A 208 -1.50 14.76 17.46
N SER A 209 -0.86 13.61 17.22
CA SER A 209 -1.39 12.28 17.53
C SER A 209 -2.79 12.11 16.92
N THR A 210 -3.79 11.70 17.69
CA THR A 210 -5.17 11.48 17.20
C THR A 210 -5.89 12.77 16.78
N ASP A 211 -5.40 13.95 17.18
CA ASP A 211 -6.01 15.24 16.84
C ASP A 211 -5.65 15.74 15.42
N TRP A 212 -4.79 15.03 14.69
CA TRP A 212 -4.44 15.34 13.30
C TRP A 212 -5.67 15.51 12.39
N VAL A 213 -6.77 14.83 12.67
CA VAL A 213 -8.04 14.93 11.93
C VAL A 213 -8.63 16.34 11.93
N ASN A 214 -8.23 17.20 12.87
CA ASN A 214 -8.65 18.58 13.00
C ASN A 214 -7.63 19.57 12.39
N VAL A 215 -6.51 19.08 11.87
CA VAL A 215 -5.44 19.89 11.28
C VAL A 215 -5.60 19.88 9.76
N THR A 216 -5.82 21.04 9.16
CA THR A 216 -5.83 21.14 7.70
C THR A 216 -4.42 21.09 7.14
N ASP A 217 -4.25 20.63 5.89
CA ASP A 217 -2.94 20.55 5.24
C ASP A 217 -2.23 21.93 5.21
N LYS A 218 -3.00 23.02 5.03
CA LYS A 218 -2.45 24.38 5.07
C LYS A 218 -1.96 24.82 6.44
N GLN A 219 -2.55 24.29 7.51
CA GLN A 219 -2.06 24.53 8.88
C GLN A 219 -0.83 23.66 9.15
N ALA A 220 -0.91 22.38 8.81
CA ALA A 220 0.20 21.43 8.93
C ALA A 220 1.47 21.93 8.23
N ALA A 221 1.33 22.51 7.02
CA ALA A 221 2.47 23.08 6.29
C ALA A 221 3.23 24.13 7.10
N LYS A 222 2.54 25.03 7.81
CA LYS A 222 3.17 26.05 8.67
C LYS A 222 3.91 25.45 9.87
N GLU A 223 3.52 24.25 10.28
CA GLU A 223 4.12 23.51 11.39
C GLU A 223 5.23 22.56 10.92
N GLY A 224 5.52 22.55 9.61
CA GLY A 224 6.59 21.73 9.01
C GLY A 224 6.15 20.32 8.63
N PHE A 225 4.87 20.11 8.33
CA PHE A 225 4.32 18.86 7.81
C PHE A 225 3.72 19.04 6.42
N VAL A 226 3.84 18.03 5.56
CA VAL A 226 3.32 18.12 4.18
C VAL A 226 1.80 17.98 4.09
N SER A 227 1.17 17.36 5.09
CA SER A 227 -0.28 17.16 5.21
C SER A 227 -0.72 17.14 6.67
N GLY A 228 -2.02 17.30 6.92
CA GLY A 228 -2.59 17.10 8.25
C GLY A 228 -2.31 15.70 8.78
N TYR A 229 -2.38 14.69 7.91
CA TYR A 229 -2.10 13.30 8.27
C TYR A 229 -0.65 13.07 8.69
N ALA A 230 0.31 13.70 8.01
CA ALA A 230 1.72 13.68 8.40
C ALA A 230 1.95 14.15 9.85
N SER A 231 1.11 15.05 10.35
CA SER A 231 1.21 15.55 11.73
C SER A 231 0.76 14.55 12.81
N GLY A 232 0.26 13.38 12.42
CA GLY A 232 -0.20 12.35 13.35
C GLY A 232 0.93 11.70 14.13
N GLU A 233 1.93 11.19 13.43
CA GLU A 233 3.10 10.55 14.06
C GLU A 233 4.26 10.42 13.05
N TYR A 234 5.45 10.09 13.53
CA TYR A 234 6.70 10.16 12.74
C TYR A 234 6.81 9.15 11.59
N ASN A 235 6.17 7.98 11.65
CA ASN A 235 6.20 7.05 10.52
C ASN A 235 5.28 7.53 9.39
N GLU A 236 4.11 8.08 9.76
CA GLU A 236 3.21 8.70 8.79
C GLU A 236 3.85 9.94 8.16
N ASP A 237 4.55 10.76 8.95
CA ASP A 237 5.28 11.92 8.46
C ASP A 237 6.37 11.54 7.45
N PHE A 238 7.09 10.46 7.70
CA PHE A 238 8.09 9.94 6.77
C PHE A 238 7.47 9.47 5.46
N ALA A 239 6.41 8.65 5.55
CA ALA A 239 5.73 8.11 4.38
C ALA A 239 4.98 9.18 3.59
N GLU A 240 4.34 10.15 4.28
CA GLU A 240 3.70 11.31 3.64
C GLU A 240 4.70 12.23 2.95
N THR A 241 5.84 12.52 3.60
CA THR A 241 6.89 13.33 2.97
C THR A 241 7.40 12.67 1.68
N PHE A 242 7.61 11.36 1.69
CA PHE A 242 7.97 10.59 0.51
C PHE A 242 6.89 10.64 -0.56
N SER A 243 5.67 10.17 -0.25
CA SER A 243 4.59 10.02 -1.23
C SER A 243 4.14 11.35 -1.83
N THR A 244 4.02 12.38 -1.00
CA THR A 244 3.71 13.75 -1.46
C THR A 244 4.79 14.28 -2.40
N TYR A 245 6.08 14.08 -2.05
CA TYR A 245 7.17 14.56 -2.88
C TYR A 245 7.19 13.88 -4.24
N VAL A 246 7.07 12.57 -4.32
CA VAL A 246 7.20 11.84 -5.58
C VAL A 246 5.97 11.94 -6.48
N THR A 247 4.79 12.23 -5.92
CA THR A 247 3.53 12.32 -6.69
C THR A 247 3.15 13.74 -7.13
N LEU A 248 3.81 14.77 -6.60
CA LEU A 248 3.60 16.15 -7.03
C LEU A 248 4.71 16.64 -7.96
N SER A 249 4.32 17.47 -8.94
CA SER A 249 5.28 18.19 -9.78
C SER A 249 6.11 19.18 -8.93
N PRO A 250 7.25 19.69 -9.48
CA PRO A 250 7.98 20.76 -8.82
C PRO A 250 7.11 21.98 -8.47
N ALA A 251 6.14 22.31 -9.34
CA ALA A 251 5.21 23.40 -9.09
C ALA A 251 4.20 23.07 -8.00
N GLY A 252 3.70 21.83 -7.95
CA GLY A 252 2.82 21.34 -6.88
C GLY A 252 3.52 21.34 -5.51
N TRP A 253 4.73 20.82 -5.45
CA TRP A 253 5.55 20.83 -4.25
C TRP A 253 5.83 22.26 -3.76
N GLN A 254 6.17 23.17 -4.68
CA GLN A 254 6.44 24.56 -4.32
C GLN A 254 5.25 25.24 -3.64
N LYS A 255 4.02 24.88 -3.99
CA LYS A 255 2.82 25.40 -3.31
C LYS A 255 2.76 25.01 -1.83
N ILE A 256 3.23 23.81 -1.48
CA ILE A 256 3.35 23.41 -0.06
C ILE A 256 4.40 24.25 0.64
N ILE A 257 5.57 24.41 0.04
CA ILE A 257 6.68 25.22 0.57
C ILE A 257 6.27 26.69 0.75
N ASP A 258 5.57 27.27 -0.24
CA ASP A 258 5.07 28.65 -0.14
C ASP A 258 4.02 28.80 0.98
N GLN A 259 3.15 27.79 1.14
CA GLN A 259 2.14 27.79 2.20
C GLN A 259 2.77 27.63 3.60
N ALA A 260 3.87 26.90 3.70
CA ALA A 260 4.59 26.62 4.95
C ALA A 260 5.23 27.90 5.55
N GLY A 261 5.59 28.85 4.71
CA GLY A 261 6.38 30.01 5.15
C GLY A 261 7.82 29.62 5.50
N GLU A 262 8.58 30.56 6.05
CA GLU A 262 10.02 30.35 6.27
C GLU A 262 10.32 29.21 7.26
N GLU A 263 9.65 29.21 8.41
CA GLU A 263 9.90 28.22 9.47
C GLU A 263 9.43 26.81 9.07
N GLY A 264 8.17 26.69 8.59
CA GLY A 264 7.62 25.41 8.16
C GLY A 264 8.37 24.82 6.97
N ALA A 265 8.75 25.66 5.99
CA ALA A 265 9.52 25.23 4.82
C ALA A 265 10.91 24.70 5.20
N ALA A 266 11.58 25.31 6.18
CA ALA A 266 12.88 24.84 6.67
C ALA A 266 12.76 23.41 7.24
N ILE A 267 11.70 23.13 8.02
CA ILE A 267 11.44 21.83 8.63
C ILE A 267 11.09 20.80 7.53
N ILE A 268 10.19 21.13 6.59
CA ILE A 268 9.80 20.24 5.50
C ILE A 268 11.03 19.88 4.64
N ASN A 269 11.87 20.85 4.32
CA ASN A 269 13.09 20.59 3.53
C ASN A 269 14.07 19.70 4.30
N GLN A 270 14.23 19.88 5.61
CA GLN A 270 15.07 19.02 6.44
C GLN A 270 14.58 17.56 6.43
N LYS A 271 13.25 17.37 6.53
CA LYS A 271 12.61 16.04 6.43
C LYS A 271 12.83 15.42 5.05
N LEU A 272 12.63 16.20 3.99
CA LEU A 272 12.84 15.72 2.62
C LEU A 272 14.28 15.26 2.39
N GLU A 273 15.27 16.00 2.88
CA GLU A 273 16.67 15.58 2.77
C GLU A 273 16.95 14.26 3.50
N ALA A 274 16.36 14.06 4.68
CA ALA A 274 16.50 12.79 5.41
C ALA A 274 15.84 11.62 4.65
N VAL A 275 14.67 11.86 4.02
CA VAL A 275 14.00 10.87 3.16
C VAL A 275 14.84 10.57 1.92
N ARG A 276 15.40 11.58 1.25
CA ARG A 276 16.31 11.43 0.09
C ARG A 276 17.52 10.57 0.43
N GLU A 277 18.19 10.89 1.54
CA GLU A 277 19.36 10.15 1.98
C GLU A 277 19.05 8.68 2.28
N TYR A 278 17.91 8.42 2.93
CA TYR A 278 17.46 7.06 3.19
C TYR A 278 17.24 6.27 1.89
N PHE A 279 16.47 6.81 0.96
CA PHE A 279 16.18 6.11 -0.30
C PHE A 279 17.44 5.91 -1.15
N SER A 280 18.31 6.91 -1.22
CA SER A 280 19.56 6.83 -1.96
C SER A 280 20.53 5.81 -1.34
N SER A 281 20.80 5.91 -0.03
CA SER A 281 21.83 5.08 0.64
C SER A 281 21.37 3.64 0.88
N THR A 282 20.08 3.44 1.16
CA THR A 282 19.54 2.14 1.59
C THR A 282 19.00 1.32 0.40
N TRP A 283 18.40 2.00 -0.58
CA TRP A 283 17.68 1.37 -1.69
C TRP A 283 18.30 1.66 -3.06
N ASN A 284 19.30 2.55 -3.12
CA ASN A 284 19.88 3.05 -4.37
C ASN A 284 18.81 3.67 -5.29
N ILE A 285 17.86 4.40 -4.70
CA ILE A 285 16.76 5.10 -5.39
C ILE A 285 17.02 6.60 -5.31
N ASP A 286 17.12 7.24 -6.48
CA ASP A 286 17.06 8.68 -6.61
C ASP A 286 15.60 9.15 -6.64
N LEU A 287 15.20 9.96 -5.64
CA LEU A 287 13.81 10.42 -5.53
C LEU A 287 13.42 11.41 -6.62
N ASP A 288 14.37 12.16 -7.19
CA ASP A 288 14.07 13.08 -8.30
C ASP A 288 13.83 12.32 -9.60
N GLU A 289 14.60 11.24 -9.81
CA GLU A 289 14.36 10.33 -10.92
C GLU A 289 13.03 9.62 -10.78
N LEU A 290 12.74 9.04 -9.61
CA LEU A 290 11.44 8.40 -9.30
C LEU A 290 10.28 9.37 -9.56
N ARG A 291 10.38 10.58 -9.01
CA ARG A 291 9.40 11.66 -9.22
C ARG A 291 9.20 11.96 -10.70
N SER A 292 10.30 12.11 -11.45
CA SER A 292 10.24 12.40 -12.89
C SER A 292 9.47 11.33 -13.67
N ILE A 293 9.69 10.05 -13.35
CA ILE A 293 8.97 8.92 -13.95
C ILE A 293 7.48 8.97 -13.60
N ILE A 294 7.14 9.18 -12.31
CA ILE A 294 5.75 9.26 -11.84
C ILE A 294 5.01 10.41 -12.53
N ILE A 295 5.58 11.60 -12.54
CA ILE A 295 4.95 12.79 -13.14
C ILE A 295 4.74 12.60 -14.64
N ARG A 296 5.74 12.09 -15.37
CA ARG A 296 5.59 11.78 -16.80
C ARG A 296 4.42 10.82 -17.02
N ARG A 297 4.37 9.71 -16.31
CA ARG A 297 3.29 8.72 -16.45
C ARG A 297 1.93 9.28 -16.03
N SER A 298 1.87 10.12 -15.00
CA SER A 298 0.64 10.80 -14.58
C SER A 298 0.09 11.73 -15.64
N THR A 299 0.95 12.43 -16.39
CA THR A 299 0.51 13.28 -17.51
C THR A 299 0.14 12.48 -18.75
N GLU A 300 0.68 11.28 -18.93
CA GLU A 300 0.35 10.39 -20.04
C GLU A 300 -0.93 9.58 -19.81
N VAL A 301 -1.49 9.58 -18.60
CA VAL A 301 -2.63 8.72 -18.22
C VAL A 301 -3.88 8.97 -19.06
N GLU A 302 -4.09 10.19 -19.54
CA GLU A 302 -5.21 10.56 -20.42
C GLU A 302 -5.22 9.81 -21.76
N ASN A 303 -4.06 9.25 -22.16
CA ASN A 303 -3.89 8.54 -23.43
C ASN A 303 -4.09 7.01 -23.28
N ILE A 304 -4.38 6.51 -22.07
CA ILE A 304 -4.53 5.08 -21.83
C ILE A 304 -5.95 4.62 -22.20
N ASP A 305 -6.04 3.59 -23.03
CA ASP A 305 -7.30 2.89 -23.23
C ASP A 305 -7.65 2.08 -21.99
N LEU A 306 -8.65 2.54 -21.23
CA LEU A 306 -9.14 1.87 -20.02
C LEU A 306 -10.24 0.83 -20.29
N ARG A 307 -10.72 0.71 -21.54
CA ARG A 307 -11.86 -0.14 -21.87
C ARG A 307 -11.48 -1.53 -22.39
N THR A 308 -10.31 -1.67 -22.98
CA THR A 308 -9.82 -2.95 -23.50
C THR A 308 -8.63 -3.48 -22.69
N LEU A 309 -8.42 -4.78 -22.73
CA LEU A 309 -7.30 -5.48 -22.03
C LEU A 309 -6.05 -5.64 -22.94
N ASN A 310 -5.94 -4.85 -23.99
CA ASN A 310 -4.81 -4.91 -24.93
C ASN A 310 -3.58 -4.20 -24.37
#